data_1732c68f6a35295bf01d7aa6740aa07c
#
_entry.id   1732c68f6a35295bf01d7aa6740aa07c
#
_cell.length_a   1.000
_cell.length_b   1.000
_cell.length_c   1.000
_cell.angle_alpha   90.00
_cell.angle_beta   90.00
_cell.angle_gamma   90.00
#
_symmetry.space_group_name_H-M   'P 1'
#
loop_
_entity.id
_entity.type
_entity.pdbx_description
1 polymer ?
#
loop_
_entity_poly.entity_id
_entity_poly.type
_entity_poly.pdbx_seq_one_letter_code
_entity_poly.pdbx_strand_id
1 'polypeptide(L)'
;MSSIKVVPYARLMLQRSVPALAAGVLALAIAGCSSEASEPAAAPPPPKVSAAQVVVRDIVQWDEFNGRIEAVESVDLRPRVSGYIERVNYREGEAVKQGDVLFEIDARTYRAAHARAQADLARARSQAALSRSEAARAQKLASLKAASTEELEQRRAAADQAQANVLAAQAALDTAKLDLDFTQVRAPISGRAGRALVTTGNYVTAGGQASVLTTLVSQDPVHVHFDTDEASYLRYAAMSRRGERPDEMQQGVPVGVGLAGEQGFSHKGRVDFVNNRVDAATGTIRARATLANPDGQLTPGLYARVRLQGSGSFSAMLIDDKAVLTDQSRKYVYVVDEQGHAQRRDITLGRKAQGLRIVQAGLNAGDRVIVNGMLKVFMPGMPVNAETVQMAAAPSPDDPVAVIPPSPSPAAQAEQTGPAAKPDTQRSQRASLAAIQK
;
A
#
# COMPACT_ATOMS: atom_id res chain seq x y z
N MET A 1 -8.86 -71.89 -31.44
CA MET A 1 -8.21 -73.20 -31.18
C MET A 1 -8.41 -73.44 -29.70
N SER A 2 -9.40 -74.26 -29.42
CA SER A 2 -9.35 -75.67 -28.94
C SER A 2 -8.89 -75.71 -27.50
N SER A 3 -9.48 -76.33 -26.52
CA SER A 3 -10.53 -77.41 -26.41
C SER A 3 -10.79 -77.54 -24.90
N ILE A 4 -12.00 -77.55 -24.37
CA ILE A 4 -12.91 -78.63 -24.06
C ILE A 4 -12.29 -79.84 -23.34
N LYS A 5 -12.81 -80.17 -22.14
CA LYS A 5 -13.18 -81.53 -21.67
C LYS A 5 -13.64 -81.43 -20.22
N VAL A 6 -14.90 -81.57 -19.80
CA VAL A 6 -15.94 -82.60 -19.79
C VAL A 6 -15.56 -83.86 -18.99
N VAL A 7 -16.23 -83.96 -17.79
CA VAL A 7 -17.07 -85.06 -17.19
C VAL A 7 -16.33 -86.42 -16.87
N PRO A 8 -16.86 -87.40 -16.04
CA PRO A 8 -18.20 -87.63 -15.44
C PRO A 8 -18.28 -88.29 -14.03
N TYR A 9 -19.51 -88.37 -13.52
CA TYR A 9 -20.28 -89.41 -12.80
C TYR A 9 -19.63 -90.54 -12.08
N ALA A 10 -20.16 -90.86 -10.87
CA ALA A 10 -20.82 -92.17 -10.48
C ALA A 10 -21.23 -92.06 -8.99
N ARG A 11 -22.51 -92.11 -8.62
CA ARG A 11 -23.39 -93.28 -8.28
C ARG A 11 -22.87 -94.22 -7.19
N LEU A 12 -23.54 -94.30 -6.06
CA LEU A 12 -24.31 -95.51 -5.65
C LEU A 12 -24.87 -95.31 -4.22
N MET A 13 -26.09 -95.27 -4.06
CA MET A 13 -27.04 -96.21 -3.39
C MET A 13 -26.47 -97.02 -2.23
N LEU A 14 -27.05 -97.01 -1.08
CA LEU A 14 -27.83 -98.08 -0.46
C LEU A 14 -28.24 -97.76 0.99
N GLN A 15 -29.49 -97.75 1.21
CA GLN A 15 -30.41 -98.53 2.07
C GLN A 15 -30.41 -98.27 3.57
N ARG A 16 -31.52 -97.78 3.95
CA ARG A 16 -32.63 -98.34 4.78
C ARG A 16 -32.37 -98.68 6.23
N SER A 17 -33.27 -98.07 6.96
CA SER A 17 -33.93 -98.47 8.16
C SER A 17 -33.25 -98.17 9.49
N VAL A 18 -33.85 -97.35 10.33
CA VAL A 18 -34.73 -97.78 11.42
C VAL A 18 -35.41 -96.49 12.01
N PRO A 19 -36.66 -96.50 12.29
CA PRO A 19 -37.47 -95.37 12.61
C PRO A 19 -37.73 -95.24 14.16
N ALA A 20 -38.36 -94.17 14.48
CA ALA A 20 -39.30 -94.01 15.62
C ALA A 20 -38.73 -93.56 16.97
N LEU A 21 -37.46 -93.29 17.18
CA LEU A 21 -37.03 -92.73 18.50
C LEU A 21 -36.46 -91.29 18.38
N ALA A 22 -36.29 -90.81 17.20
CA ALA A 22 -35.76 -89.40 16.96
C ALA A 22 -36.85 -88.36 16.89
N ALA A 23 -38.14 -88.74 16.77
CA ALA A 23 -39.22 -87.75 16.68
C ALA A 23 -39.67 -87.11 18.01
N GLY A 24 -39.37 -87.73 19.14
CA GLY A 24 -39.73 -87.20 20.45
C GLY A 24 -38.78 -86.17 21.07
N VAL A 25 -37.49 -86.22 20.68
CA VAL A 25 -36.44 -85.27 21.15
C VAL A 25 -36.44 -84.01 20.32
N LEU A 26 -36.85 -84.07 19.05
CA LEU A 26 -36.93 -82.93 18.19
C LEU A 26 -38.14 -81.98 18.49
N ALA A 27 -39.20 -82.52 19.08
CA ALA A 27 -40.38 -81.70 19.48
C ALA A 27 -40.17 -80.92 20.79
N LEU A 28 -39.25 -81.34 21.70
CA LEU A 28 -38.92 -80.58 22.92
C LEU A 28 -37.84 -79.48 22.65
N ALA A 29 -37.08 -79.51 21.55
CA ALA A 29 -36.08 -78.49 21.20
C ALA A 29 -36.69 -77.24 20.49
N ILE A 30 -37.92 -77.33 20.01
CA ILE A 30 -38.61 -76.23 19.32
C ILE A 30 -39.44 -75.35 20.22
N ALA A 31 -39.70 -75.73 21.47
CA ALA A 31 -40.46 -74.96 22.43
C ALA A 31 -39.63 -74.03 23.33
N GLY A 32 -38.28 -73.97 23.12
CA GLY A 32 -37.34 -73.16 23.92
C GLY A 32 -36.84 -71.86 23.27
N CYS A 33 -37.30 -71.48 22.06
CA CYS A 33 -36.98 -70.19 21.45
C CYS A 33 -38.23 -69.31 21.36
N SER A 34 -38.76 -68.91 22.48
CA SER A 34 -39.46 -67.66 22.54
C SER A 34 -38.43 -66.56 22.54
N SER A 35 -38.15 -66.03 21.34
CA SER A 35 -37.38 -64.85 21.19
C SER A 35 -38.10 -63.73 21.96
N GLU A 36 -37.51 -63.30 23.07
CA GLU A 36 -37.79 -61.97 23.59
C GLU A 36 -37.69 -61.03 22.39
N ALA A 37 -38.83 -60.42 22.04
CA ALA A 37 -38.86 -59.31 21.12
C ALA A 37 -37.93 -58.25 21.73
N SER A 38 -36.71 -58.15 21.15
CA SER A 38 -35.83 -57.01 21.45
C SER A 38 -36.67 -55.76 21.25
N GLU A 39 -36.94 -55.06 22.30
CA GLU A 39 -37.39 -53.66 22.18
C GLU A 39 -36.52 -52.98 21.14
N PRO A 40 -37.10 -52.24 20.20
CA PRO A 40 -36.31 -51.52 19.22
C PRO A 40 -35.30 -50.67 20.00
N ALA A 41 -34.02 -50.97 19.84
CA ALA A 41 -32.94 -50.23 20.48
C ALA A 41 -33.23 -48.74 20.27
N ALA A 42 -33.43 -48.02 21.38
CA ALA A 42 -33.72 -46.60 21.33
C ALA A 42 -32.66 -45.96 20.43
N ALA A 43 -33.10 -45.27 19.36
CA ALA A 43 -32.21 -44.62 18.42
C ALA A 43 -31.21 -43.77 19.24
N PRO A 44 -29.92 -43.84 18.93
CA PRO A 44 -28.92 -43.08 19.66
C PRO A 44 -29.33 -41.61 19.68
N PRO A 45 -29.19 -40.93 20.82
CA PRO A 45 -29.62 -39.54 20.95
C PRO A 45 -28.95 -38.69 19.84
N PRO A 46 -29.69 -37.73 19.25
CA PRO A 46 -29.17 -36.91 18.17
C PRO A 46 -27.86 -36.20 18.60
N PRO A 47 -26.83 -36.19 17.77
CA PRO A 47 -25.54 -35.63 18.11
C PRO A 47 -25.66 -34.14 18.42
N LYS A 48 -24.98 -33.68 19.47
CA LYS A 48 -24.89 -32.26 19.81
C LYS A 48 -23.96 -31.56 18.82
N VAL A 49 -24.45 -30.48 18.20
CA VAL A 49 -23.74 -29.60 17.28
C VAL A 49 -23.96 -28.14 17.66
N SER A 50 -23.04 -27.29 17.33
CA SER A 50 -23.22 -25.83 17.49
C SER A 50 -23.63 -25.23 16.15
N ALA A 51 -24.75 -24.52 16.12
CA ALA A 51 -25.25 -23.84 14.93
C ALA A 51 -25.30 -22.33 15.16
N ALA A 52 -24.82 -21.55 14.19
CA ALA A 52 -24.85 -20.10 14.22
C ALA A 52 -25.69 -19.56 13.06
N GLN A 53 -26.40 -18.48 13.30
CA GLN A 53 -27.18 -17.82 12.27
C GLN A 53 -26.24 -17.10 11.28
N VAL A 54 -26.55 -17.16 9.98
CA VAL A 54 -25.86 -16.41 8.92
C VAL A 54 -25.94 -14.92 9.24
N VAL A 55 -24.78 -14.28 9.25
CA VAL A 55 -24.68 -12.83 9.51
C VAL A 55 -24.79 -12.09 8.20
N VAL A 56 -25.75 -11.16 8.10
CA VAL A 56 -25.89 -10.27 6.96
C VAL A 56 -25.34 -8.90 7.35
N ARG A 57 -24.31 -8.42 6.65
CA ARG A 57 -23.70 -7.11 6.88
C ARG A 57 -23.37 -6.44 5.58
N ASP A 58 -23.43 -5.11 5.61
CA ASP A 58 -22.89 -4.30 4.54
C ASP A 58 -21.37 -4.23 4.70
N ILE A 59 -20.67 -4.66 3.67
CA ILE A 59 -19.22 -4.72 3.63
C ILE A 59 -18.66 -4.00 2.41
N VAL A 60 -17.43 -3.58 2.53
CA VAL A 60 -16.60 -3.06 1.43
C VAL A 60 -15.46 -4.06 1.24
N GLN A 61 -15.21 -4.48 0.02
CA GLN A 61 -14.05 -5.29 -0.29
C GLN A 61 -12.83 -4.40 -0.49
N TRP A 62 -11.70 -4.88 0.02
CA TRP A 62 -10.40 -4.26 -0.15
C TRP A 62 -9.47 -5.22 -0.87
N ASP A 63 -8.70 -4.69 -1.78
CA ASP A 63 -7.63 -5.40 -2.47
C ASP A 63 -6.29 -4.82 -2.03
N GLU A 64 -5.30 -5.68 -1.81
CA GLU A 64 -3.98 -5.27 -1.36
C GLU A 64 -2.97 -5.45 -2.49
N PHE A 65 -2.14 -4.44 -2.66
CA PHE A 65 -1.09 -4.37 -3.68
C PHE A 65 0.23 -3.96 -3.04
N ASN A 66 1.30 -4.34 -3.69
CA ASN A 66 2.64 -3.90 -3.31
C ASN A 66 2.96 -2.61 -4.07
N GLY A 67 3.50 -1.63 -3.38
CA GLY A 67 3.84 -0.34 -3.94
C GLY A 67 5.17 0.19 -3.44
N ARG A 68 5.56 1.32 -3.99
CA ARG A 68 6.76 2.07 -3.59
C ARG A 68 6.43 3.54 -3.47
N ILE A 69 6.96 4.15 -2.42
CA ILE A 69 6.83 5.58 -2.20
C ILE A 69 7.81 6.30 -3.12
N GLU A 70 7.35 7.33 -3.80
CA GLU A 70 8.15 8.20 -4.65
C GLU A 70 7.87 9.66 -4.30
N ALA A 71 8.88 10.51 -4.50
CA ALA A 71 8.68 11.94 -4.38
C ALA A 71 7.85 12.47 -5.56
N VAL A 72 7.04 13.49 -5.32
CA VAL A 72 6.31 14.19 -6.41
C VAL A 72 7.29 14.84 -7.37
N GLU A 73 8.35 15.45 -6.84
CA GLU A 73 9.41 16.10 -7.61
C GLU A 73 10.77 15.60 -7.14
N SER A 74 11.64 15.24 -8.09
CA SER A 74 13.03 14.87 -7.85
C SER A 74 13.90 15.58 -8.87
N VAL A 75 14.87 16.36 -8.41
CA VAL A 75 15.71 17.21 -9.25
C VAL A 75 17.19 16.97 -8.95
N ASP A 76 17.95 16.60 -9.96
CA ASP A 76 19.40 16.63 -9.93
C ASP A 76 19.87 18.08 -10.11
N LEU A 77 20.38 18.68 -9.06
CA LEU A 77 20.87 20.05 -9.09
C LEU A 77 22.20 20.11 -9.83
N ARG A 78 22.23 20.89 -10.91
CA ARG A 78 23.41 21.06 -11.77
C ARG A 78 23.71 22.54 -11.93
N PRO A 79 25.01 22.94 -12.05
CA PRO A 79 25.39 24.32 -12.24
C PRO A 79 25.07 24.76 -13.69
N ARG A 80 24.69 26.03 -13.85
CA ARG A 80 24.45 26.66 -15.14
C ARG A 80 25.68 27.39 -15.69
N VAL A 81 26.64 27.67 -14.80
CA VAL A 81 27.94 28.28 -15.09
C VAL A 81 29.07 27.43 -14.52
N SER A 82 30.24 27.50 -15.14
CA SER A 82 31.41 26.72 -14.71
C SER A 82 32.28 27.52 -13.74
N GLY A 83 32.93 26.87 -12.79
CA GLY A 83 33.85 27.54 -11.88
C GLY A 83 34.18 26.67 -10.66
N TYR A 84 34.95 27.23 -9.74
CA TYR A 84 35.28 26.55 -8.49
C TYR A 84 34.17 26.74 -7.48
N ILE A 85 33.82 25.70 -6.74
CA ILE A 85 32.90 25.81 -5.58
C ILE A 85 33.60 26.59 -4.48
N GLU A 86 33.07 27.75 -4.15
CA GLU A 86 33.58 28.60 -3.06
C GLU A 86 33.01 28.15 -1.71
N ARG A 87 31.70 27.79 -1.70
CA ARG A 87 31.01 27.38 -0.45
C ARG A 87 29.84 26.44 -0.73
N VAL A 88 29.60 25.55 0.24
CA VAL A 88 28.35 24.74 0.35
C VAL A 88 27.58 25.28 1.54
N ASN A 89 26.34 25.77 1.31
CA ASN A 89 25.57 26.54 2.30
C ASN A 89 24.46 25.74 2.97
N TYR A 90 24.41 24.43 2.81
CA TYR A 90 23.42 23.56 3.44
C TYR A 90 24.10 22.38 4.14
N ARG A 91 23.36 21.71 5.03
CA ARG A 91 23.77 20.43 5.63
C ARG A 91 23.14 19.28 4.85
N GLU A 92 23.90 18.23 4.65
CA GLU A 92 23.40 17.02 4.00
C GLU A 92 22.18 16.45 4.73
N GLY A 93 21.11 16.17 3.98
CA GLY A 93 19.84 15.73 4.54
C GLY A 93 18.96 16.83 5.12
N GLU A 94 19.34 18.10 5.02
CA GLU A 94 18.55 19.23 5.50
C GLU A 94 17.32 19.51 4.61
N ALA A 95 16.25 19.96 5.25
CA ALA A 95 15.08 20.47 4.54
C ALA A 95 15.37 21.90 4.05
N VAL A 96 15.21 22.13 2.74
CA VAL A 96 15.47 23.40 2.08
C VAL A 96 14.21 23.92 1.42
N LYS A 97 14.12 25.26 1.30
CA LYS A 97 13.02 25.93 0.60
C LYS A 97 13.45 26.31 -0.82
N GLN A 98 12.48 26.37 -1.71
CA GLN A 98 12.70 26.91 -3.04
C GLN A 98 13.32 28.32 -2.97
N GLY A 99 14.42 28.54 -3.70
CA GLY A 99 15.19 29.79 -3.73
C GLY A 99 16.38 29.84 -2.76
N ASP A 100 16.50 28.92 -1.80
CA ASP A 100 17.66 28.85 -0.90
C ASP A 100 18.95 28.64 -1.69
N VAL A 101 20.02 29.34 -1.34
CA VAL A 101 21.35 29.18 -1.97
C VAL A 101 22.04 27.97 -1.37
N LEU A 102 22.27 26.94 -2.18
CA LEU A 102 22.88 25.68 -1.74
C LEU A 102 24.39 25.63 -2.02
N PHE A 103 24.81 26.17 -3.18
CA PHE A 103 26.23 26.26 -3.53
C PHE A 103 26.54 27.66 -4.05
N GLU A 104 27.75 28.10 -3.76
CA GLU A 104 28.33 29.32 -4.32
C GLU A 104 29.53 28.95 -5.18
N ILE A 105 29.50 29.41 -6.42
CA ILE A 105 30.58 29.30 -7.38
C ILE A 105 31.39 30.61 -7.36
N ASP A 106 32.71 30.55 -7.48
CA ASP A 106 33.56 31.74 -7.52
C ASP A 106 33.06 32.79 -8.53
N ALA A 107 32.52 33.88 -8.00
CA ALA A 107 31.84 34.90 -8.77
C ALA A 107 32.81 36.00 -9.29
N ARG A 108 34.10 35.94 -8.98
CA ARG A 108 35.05 37.05 -9.30
C ARG A 108 35.12 37.34 -10.77
N THR A 109 35.22 36.33 -11.62
CA THR A 109 35.28 36.50 -13.09
C THR A 109 33.95 37.01 -13.65
N TYR A 110 32.81 36.54 -13.11
CA TYR A 110 31.48 36.95 -13.53
C TYR A 110 31.15 38.38 -13.11
N ARG A 111 31.60 38.81 -11.89
CA ARG A 111 31.48 40.22 -11.46
C ARG A 111 32.28 41.14 -12.36
N ALA A 112 33.49 40.74 -12.75
CA ALA A 112 34.31 41.52 -13.68
C ALA A 112 33.66 41.63 -15.08
N ALA A 113 33.10 40.53 -15.61
CA ALA A 113 32.37 40.53 -16.88
C ALA A 113 31.11 41.42 -16.81
N HIS A 114 30.34 41.34 -15.74
CA HIS A 114 29.19 42.21 -15.53
C HIS A 114 29.58 43.68 -15.46
N ALA A 115 30.61 44.05 -14.70
CA ALA A 115 31.12 45.44 -14.60
C ALA A 115 31.60 45.97 -15.97
N ARG A 116 32.27 45.13 -16.77
CA ARG A 116 32.67 45.46 -18.13
C ARG A 116 31.46 45.75 -19.04
N ALA A 117 30.47 44.85 -19.06
CA ALA A 117 29.25 45.01 -19.84
C ALA A 117 28.46 46.27 -19.44
N GLN A 118 28.46 46.59 -18.14
CA GLN A 118 27.86 47.83 -17.64
C GLN A 118 28.56 49.07 -18.16
N ALA A 119 29.89 49.08 -18.20
CA ALA A 119 30.69 50.19 -18.78
C ALA A 119 30.49 50.35 -20.29
N ASP A 120 30.39 49.23 -21.04
CA ASP A 120 30.10 49.20 -22.45
C ASP A 120 28.72 49.78 -22.77
N LEU A 121 27.71 49.46 -21.98
CA LEU A 121 26.37 50.06 -22.09
C LEU A 121 26.39 51.56 -21.83
N ALA A 122 27.14 52.03 -20.81
CA ALA A 122 27.27 53.45 -20.51
C ALA A 122 27.92 54.22 -21.68
N ARG A 123 28.95 53.63 -22.27
CA ARG A 123 29.62 54.17 -23.48
C ARG A 123 28.64 54.24 -24.65
N ALA A 124 27.90 53.18 -24.95
CA ALA A 124 26.92 53.12 -26.03
C ALA A 124 25.81 54.17 -25.86
N ARG A 125 25.30 54.35 -24.60
CA ARG A 125 24.31 55.37 -24.29
C ARG A 125 24.83 56.77 -24.51
N SER A 126 26.08 57.08 -24.14
CA SER A 126 26.70 58.39 -24.38
C SER A 126 26.87 58.65 -25.88
N GLN A 127 27.28 57.64 -26.68
CA GLN A 127 27.37 57.80 -28.13
C GLN A 127 26.02 58.01 -28.80
N ALA A 128 24.97 57.27 -28.35
CA ALA A 128 23.60 57.45 -28.84
C ALA A 128 23.04 58.84 -28.51
N ALA A 129 23.35 59.36 -27.33
CA ALA A 129 22.94 60.73 -26.94
C ALA A 129 23.62 61.81 -27.82
N LEU A 130 24.90 61.63 -28.12
CA LEU A 130 25.63 62.51 -29.05
C LEU A 130 25.00 62.47 -30.44
N SER A 131 24.88 61.27 -31.08
CA SER A 131 24.33 61.11 -32.42
C SER A 131 22.88 61.61 -32.52
N ARG A 132 22.05 61.39 -31.48
CA ARG A 132 20.70 61.95 -31.43
C ARG A 132 20.70 63.48 -31.39
N SER A 133 21.61 64.11 -30.67
CA SER A 133 21.78 65.56 -30.63
C SER A 133 22.23 66.12 -31.96
N GLU A 134 23.14 65.42 -32.69
CA GLU A 134 23.58 65.77 -34.03
C GLU A 134 22.44 65.67 -35.02
N ALA A 135 21.66 64.56 -35.00
CA ALA A 135 20.50 64.39 -35.89
C ALA A 135 19.45 65.50 -35.66
N ALA A 136 19.19 65.84 -34.39
CA ALA A 136 18.25 66.93 -34.02
C ALA A 136 18.74 68.32 -34.55
N ARG A 137 20.05 68.58 -34.49
CA ARG A 137 20.62 69.80 -35.06
C ARG A 137 20.52 69.80 -36.60
N ALA A 138 20.86 68.72 -37.26
CA ALA A 138 20.73 68.61 -38.72
C ALA A 138 19.24 68.75 -39.13
N GLN A 139 18.30 68.19 -38.41
CA GLN A 139 16.87 68.40 -38.67
C GLN A 139 16.44 69.86 -38.59
N LYS A 140 16.94 70.59 -37.61
CA LYS A 140 16.65 72.04 -37.43
C LYS A 140 17.31 72.86 -38.60
N LEU A 141 18.55 72.56 -39.00
CA LEU A 141 19.23 73.19 -40.09
C LEU A 141 18.59 72.93 -41.46
N ALA A 142 18.15 71.69 -41.72
CA ALA A 142 17.44 71.31 -42.94
C ALA A 142 16.07 72.02 -43.04
N SER A 143 15.35 72.17 -41.93
CA SER A 143 14.10 72.96 -41.92
C SER A 143 14.29 74.44 -42.25
N LEU A 144 15.49 75.00 -42.00
CA LEU A 144 15.91 76.37 -42.35
C LEU A 144 16.56 76.42 -43.71
N LYS A 145 16.59 75.30 -44.51
CA LYS A 145 17.29 75.17 -45.79
C LYS A 145 18.82 75.40 -45.70
N ALA A 146 19.42 75.23 -44.53
CA ALA A 146 20.85 75.43 -44.26
C ALA A 146 21.65 74.13 -44.20
N ALA A 147 21.03 72.93 -44.47
CA ALA A 147 21.67 71.66 -44.63
C ALA A 147 21.01 70.84 -45.77
N SER A 148 21.72 69.88 -46.37
CA SER A 148 21.19 69.03 -47.43
C SER A 148 20.30 67.92 -46.82
N THR A 149 19.37 67.39 -47.62
CA THR A 149 18.57 66.21 -47.25
C THR A 149 19.43 64.98 -47.02
N GLU A 150 20.48 64.80 -47.79
CA GLU A 150 21.45 63.72 -47.65
C GLU A 150 22.17 63.74 -46.30
N GLU A 151 22.62 64.91 -45.83
CA GLU A 151 23.26 65.05 -44.54
C GLU A 151 22.29 64.76 -43.42
N LEU A 152 21.04 65.20 -43.53
CA LEU A 152 20.01 64.86 -42.57
C LEU A 152 19.75 63.35 -42.45
N GLU A 153 19.59 62.67 -43.60
CA GLU A 153 19.39 61.21 -43.66
C GLU A 153 20.59 60.48 -43.09
N GLN A 154 21.83 60.89 -43.40
CA GLN A 154 23.04 60.31 -42.84
C GLN A 154 23.11 60.46 -41.32
N ARG A 155 22.75 61.61 -40.71
CA ARG A 155 22.74 61.85 -39.27
C ARG A 155 21.65 61.06 -38.60
N ARG A 156 20.48 60.91 -39.23
CA ARG A 156 19.40 60.03 -38.70
C ARG A 156 19.84 58.58 -38.69
N ALA A 157 20.40 58.06 -39.80
CA ALA A 157 20.90 56.70 -39.86
C ALA A 157 22.01 56.46 -38.83
N ALA A 158 22.89 57.42 -38.56
CA ALA A 158 23.89 57.33 -37.49
C ALA A 158 23.27 57.28 -36.10
N ALA A 159 22.18 58.05 -35.84
CA ALA A 159 21.47 58.02 -34.58
C ALA A 159 20.74 56.67 -34.37
N ASP A 160 20.12 56.13 -35.43
CA ASP A 160 19.45 54.85 -35.41
C ASP A 160 20.44 53.71 -35.17
N GLN A 161 21.60 53.73 -35.84
CA GLN A 161 22.70 52.79 -35.62
C GLN A 161 23.22 52.86 -34.16
N ALA A 162 23.43 54.07 -33.62
CA ALA A 162 23.87 54.23 -32.25
C ALA A 162 22.82 53.73 -31.23
N GLN A 163 21.54 53.88 -31.52
CA GLN A 163 20.45 53.34 -30.71
C GLN A 163 20.45 51.79 -30.75
N ALA A 164 20.67 51.20 -31.94
CA ALA A 164 20.80 49.74 -32.05
C ALA A 164 21.99 49.19 -31.23
N ASN A 165 23.12 49.94 -31.20
CA ASN A 165 24.28 49.59 -30.36
C ASN A 165 23.96 49.63 -28.86
N VAL A 166 23.08 50.54 -28.38
CA VAL A 166 22.60 50.56 -26.99
C VAL A 166 21.83 49.30 -26.68
N LEU A 167 20.93 48.85 -27.58
CA LEU A 167 20.17 47.62 -27.40
C LEU A 167 21.08 46.38 -27.32
N ALA A 168 22.08 46.32 -28.21
CA ALA A 168 23.07 45.23 -28.20
C ALA A 168 23.88 45.21 -26.88
N ALA A 169 24.35 46.38 -26.41
CA ALA A 169 25.09 46.48 -25.15
C ALA A 169 24.20 46.16 -23.93
N GLN A 170 22.92 46.52 -23.98
CA GLN A 170 21.96 46.14 -22.94
C GLN A 170 21.78 44.63 -22.87
N ALA A 171 21.59 43.93 -24.00
CA ALA A 171 21.48 42.48 -24.05
C ALA A 171 22.75 41.78 -23.52
N ALA A 172 23.95 42.33 -23.85
CA ALA A 172 25.20 41.81 -23.30
C ALA A 172 25.29 41.96 -21.75
N LEU A 173 24.82 43.11 -21.22
CA LEU A 173 24.76 43.33 -19.78
C LEU A 173 23.79 42.34 -19.11
N ASP A 174 22.61 42.13 -19.71
CA ASP A 174 21.62 41.22 -19.17
C ASP A 174 22.16 39.78 -19.14
N THR A 175 22.87 39.35 -20.17
CA THR A 175 23.56 38.04 -20.18
C THR A 175 24.60 37.93 -19.08
N ALA A 176 25.49 38.92 -18.94
CA ALA A 176 26.52 38.92 -17.89
C ALA A 176 25.94 38.95 -16.48
N LYS A 177 24.76 39.58 -16.31
CA LYS A 177 24.01 39.58 -15.05
C LYS A 177 23.46 38.18 -14.76
N LEU A 178 22.84 37.51 -15.73
CA LEU A 178 22.36 36.15 -15.56
C LEU A 178 23.48 35.19 -15.22
N ASP A 179 24.63 35.28 -15.85
CA ASP A 179 25.79 34.43 -15.55
C ASP A 179 26.29 34.66 -14.12
N LEU A 180 26.28 35.92 -13.65
CA LEU A 180 26.63 36.27 -12.28
C LEU A 180 25.58 35.70 -11.30
N ASP A 181 24.29 35.83 -11.61
CA ASP A 181 23.25 35.30 -10.75
C ASP A 181 23.32 33.74 -10.67
N PHE A 182 23.72 33.08 -11.75
CA PHE A 182 23.89 31.61 -11.76
C PHE A 182 25.09 31.11 -10.98
N THR A 183 26.00 31.99 -10.53
CA THR A 183 27.06 31.60 -9.57
C THR A 183 26.49 31.22 -8.22
N GLN A 184 25.27 31.67 -7.89
CA GLN A 184 24.51 31.24 -6.72
C GLN A 184 23.55 30.13 -7.16
N VAL A 185 23.95 28.88 -6.90
CA VAL A 185 23.10 27.74 -7.25
C VAL A 185 22.01 27.57 -6.20
N ARG A 186 20.77 27.84 -6.59
CA ARG A 186 19.60 27.84 -5.72
C ARG A 186 18.76 26.60 -5.90
N ALA A 187 18.06 26.21 -4.84
CA ALA A 187 17.07 25.14 -4.84
C ALA A 187 15.89 25.49 -5.79
N PRO A 188 15.61 24.69 -6.83
CA PRO A 188 14.47 24.93 -7.72
C PRO A 188 13.14 24.51 -7.11
N ILE A 189 13.15 23.62 -6.13
CA ILE A 189 11.98 23.10 -5.41
C ILE A 189 12.26 23.14 -3.90
N SER A 190 11.20 23.14 -3.10
CA SER A 190 11.29 22.88 -1.67
C SER A 190 11.33 21.37 -1.43
N GLY A 191 12.15 20.91 -0.49
CA GLY A 191 12.28 19.50 -0.18
C GLY A 191 13.50 19.18 0.67
N ARG A 192 13.96 17.95 0.65
CA ARG A 192 15.17 17.51 1.35
C ARG A 192 16.36 17.44 0.39
N ALA A 193 17.46 18.07 0.76
CA ALA A 193 18.69 18.02 0.00
C ALA A 193 19.46 16.71 0.33
N GLY A 194 19.95 16.06 -0.73
CA GLY A 194 20.82 14.90 -0.61
C GLY A 194 22.24 15.28 -0.14
N ARG A 195 23.16 14.31 -0.20
CA ARG A 195 24.57 14.58 0.07
C ARG A 195 25.15 15.50 -1.00
N ALA A 196 26.14 16.30 -0.62
CA ALA A 196 26.93 17.06 -1.58
C ALA A 196 27.87 16.10 -2.34
N LEU A 197 27.73 16.06 -3.68
CA LEU A 197 28.56 15.22 -4.55
C LEU A 197 29.87 15.93 -4.91
N VAL A 198 29.96 17.24 -4.63
CA VAL A 198 31.13 18.10 -4.84
C VAL A 198 31.36 18.94 -3.59
N THR A 199 32.63 19.13 -3.25
CA THR A 199 33.06 19.89 -2.08
C THR A 199 33.71 21.22 -2.49
N THR A 200 33.88 22.11 -1.54
CA THR A 200 34.60 23.39 -1.70
C THR A 200 35.98 23.15 -2.32
N GLY A 201 36.36 23.98 -3.28
CA GLY A 201 37.62 23.88 -4.01
C GLY A 201 37.57 23.03 -5.28
N ASN A 202 36.52 22.26 -5.51
CA ASN A 202 36.35 21.51 -6.74
C ASN A 202 35.87 22.39 -7.88
N TYR A 203 36.35 22.12 -9.09
CA TYR A 203 35.88 22.76 -10.31
C TYR A 203 34.65 22.02 -10.85
N VAL A 204 33.60 22.76 -11.16
CA VAL A 204 32.37 22.23 -11.77
C VAL A 204 32.16 22.81 -13.15
N THR A 205 31.60 22.00 -14.05
CA THR A 205 31.33 22.38 -15.44
C THR A 205 29.86 22.53 -15.68
N ALA A 206 29.47 23.53 -16.48
CA ALA A 206 28.10 23.69 -16.99
C ALA A 206 27.95 22.97 -18.35
N GLY A 207 26.70 22.76 -18.80
CA GLY A 207 26.38 22.19 -20.10
C GLY A 207 25.96 20.75 -20.09
N GLY A 208 26.02 20.05 -21.23
CA GLY A 208 25.41 18.72 -21.40
C GLY A 208 25.94 17.61 -20.50
N GLN A 209 27.18 17.74 -20.03
CA GLN A 209 27.79 16.83 -19.02
C GLN A 209 28.03 17.55 -17.69
N ALA A 210 27.15 18.48 -17.33
CA ALA A 210 27.26 19.19 -16.06
C ALA A 210 27.33 18.25 -14.89
N SER A 211 28.24 18.53 -13.96
CA SER A 211 28.39 17.79 -12.70
C SER A 211 27.11 17.89 -11.88
N VAL A 212 26.58 16.76 -11.39
CA VAL A 212 25.51 16.79 -10.38
C VAL A 212 26.12 17.26 -9.06
N LEU A 213 25.56 18.32 -8.50
CA LEU A 213 26.01 18.88 -7.21
C LEU A 213 25.36 18.16 -6.03
N THR A 214 24.05 17.95 -6.12
CA THR A 214 23.21 17.20 -5.16
C THR A 214 21.88 16.86 -5.80
N THR A 215 21.12 15.99 -5.14
CA THR A 215 19.73 15.69 -5.54
C THR A 215 18.77 16.31 -4.53
N LEU A 216 17.72 16.95 -5.00
CA LEU A 216 16.62 17.49 -4.19
C LEU A 216 15.38 16.64 -4.41
N VAL A 217 14.70 16.22 -3.34
CA VAL A 217 13.45 15.46 -3.40
C VAL A 217 12.37 16.16 -2.57
N SER A 218 11.19 16.33 -3.17
CA SER A 218 10.04 16.84 -2.43
C SER A 218 9.62 15.84 -1.33
N GLN A 219 9.08 16.33 -0.22
CA GLN A 219 8.71 15.51 0.92
C GLN A 219 7.21 15.44 1.18
N ASP A 220 6.50 16.49 0.87
CA ASP A 220 5.04 16.59 1.07
C ASP A 220 4.44 17.39 -0.08
N PRO A 221 3.44 16.81 -0.77
CA PRO A 221 2.95 15.44 -0.66
C PRO A 221 3.92 14.40 -1.24
N VAL A 222 3.61 13.08 -1.06
CA VAL A 222 4.30 11.97 -1.71
C VAL A 222 3.36 11.17 -2.58
N HIS A 223 3.92 10.49 -3.56
CA HIS A 223 3.22 9.51 -4.38
C HIS A 223 3.52 8.09 -3.90
N VAL A 224 2.55 7.21 -4.05
CA VAL A 224 2.75 5.77 -3.95
C VAL A 224 2.35 5.16 -5.29
N HIS A 225 3.33 4.57 -5.97
CA HIS A 225 3.11 3.80 -7.19
C HIS A 225 2.90 2.34 -6.83
N PHE A 226 1.89 1.72 -7.42
CA PHE A 226 1.60 0.30 -7.24
C PHE A 226 1.08 -0.29 -8.54
N ASP A 227 1.34 -1.56 -8.73
CA ASP A 227 0.94 -2.28 -9.93
C ASP A 227 -0.26 -3.17 -9.60
N THR A 228 -1.35 -3.05 -10.37
CA THR A 228 -2.55 -3.88 -10.27
C THR A 228 -2.63 -4.82 -11.46
N ASP A 229 -3.13 -6.03 -11.27
CA ASP A 229 -3.30 -7.00 -12.34
C ASP A 229 -4.47 -6.62 -13.27
N GLU A 230 -4.40 -7.10 -14.52
CA GLU A 230 -5.39 -6.82 -15.55
C GLU A 230 -6.81 -7.23 -15.15
N ALA A 231 -6.97 -8.39 -14.48
CA ALA A 231 -8.27 -8.90 -14.07
C ALA A 231 -8.91 -7.98 -13.02
N SER A 232 -8.13 -7.49 -12.06
CA SER A 232 -8.57 -6.50 -11.07
C SER A 232 -8.94 -5.18 -11.72
N TYR A 233 -8.13 -4.69 -12.65
CA TYR A 233 -8.43 -3.47 -13.40
C TYR A 233 -9.74 -3.59 -14.20
N LEU A 234 -9.94 -4.67 -14.95
CA LEU A 234 -11.18 -4.90 -15.72
C LEU A 234 -12.40 -4.99 -14.80
N ARG A 235 -12.27 -5.63 -13.64
CA ARG A 235 -13.31 -5.68 -12.61
C ARG A 235 -13.66 -4.29 -12.11
N TYR A 236 -12.68 -3.47 -11.76
CA TYR A 236 -12.90 -2.09 -11.31
C TYR A 236 -13.55 -1.22 -12.37
N ALA A 237 -13.06 -1.29 -13.60
CA ALA A 237 -13.65 -0.56 -14.72
C ALA A 237 -15.10 -0.98 -14.99
N ALA A 238 -15.43 -2.26 -14.85
CA ALA A 238 -16.80 -2.74 -14.98
C ALA A 238 -17.71 -2.23 -13.84
N MET A 239 -17.21 -2.23 -12.59
CA MET A 239 -17.96 -1.75 -11.43
C MET A 239 -18.17 -0.23 -11.49
N SER A 240 -17.16 0.54 -11.91
CA SER A 240 -17.26 1.99 -12.10
C SER A 240 -18.32 2.33 -13.15
N ARG A 241 -18.34 1.62 -14.30
CA ARG A 241 -19.37 1.80 -15.34
C ARG A 241 -20.80 1.49 -14.85
N ARG A 242 -20.96 0.59 -13.86
CA ARG A 242 -22.27 0.31 -13.23
C ARG A 242 -22.62 1.24 -12.08
N GLY A 243 -21.74 2.18 -11.72
CA GLY A 243 -21.93 3.07 -10.58
C GLY A 243 -21.78 2.40 -9.21
N GLU A 244 -21.24 1.18 -9.16
CA GLU A 244 -21.02 0.39 -7.93
C GLU A 244 -19.73 0.80 -7.20
N ARG A 245 -18.89 1.62 -7.83
CA ARG A 245 -17.62 2.10 -7.31
C ARG A 245 -17.37 3.53 -7.80
N PRO A 246 -16.76 4.42 -6.99
CA PRO A 246 -16.35 5.73 -7.46
C PRO A 246 -15.43 5.62 -8.67
N ASP A 247 -15.57 6.56 -9.62
CA ASP A 247 -14.65 6.69 -10.74
C ASP A 247 -13.29 7.17 -10.23
N GLU A 248 -12.24 6.43 -10.57
CA GLU A 248 -10.86 6.72 -10.15
C GLU A 248 -10.39 8.10 -10.62
N MET A 249 -10.82 8.50 -11.81
CA MET A 249 -10.42 9.76 -12.45
C MET A 249 -11.22 10.97 -11.95
N GLN A 250 -12.50 10.78 -11.55
CA GLN A 250 -13.38 11.89 -11.21
C GLN A 250 -13.46 12.17 -9.71
N GLN A 251 -13.43 11.14 -8.87
CA GLN A 251 -13.66 11.26 -7.42
C GLN A 251 -12.48 10.83 -6.57
N GLY A 252 -11.48 10.18 -7.19
CA GLY A 252 -10.33 9.61 -6.48
C GLY A 252 -10.74 8.49 -5.52
N VAL A 253 -10.32 7.27 -5.80
CA VAL A 253 -10.62 6.12 -4.94
C VAL A 253 -9.79 6.18 -3.67
N PRO A 254 -10.39 6.03 -2.48
CA PRO A 254 -9.64 6.01 -1.23
C PRO A 254 -8.65 4.83 -1.20
N VAL A 255 -7.45 5.09 -0.70
CA VAL A 255 -6.44 4.09 -0.43
C VAL A 255 -5.93 4.21 1.00
N GLY A 256 -5.60 3.07 1.57
CA GLY A 256 -4.81 2.98 2.80
C GLY A 256 -3.40 2.53 2.44
N VAL A 257 -2.40 3.11 3.07
CA VAL A 257 -1.00 2.72 2.88
C VAL A 257 -0.41 2.35 4.24
N GLY A 258 0.30 1.22 4.27
CA GLY A 258 1.03 0.74 5.43
C GLY A 258 2.49 0.50 5.08
N LEU A 259 3.41 0.93 5.93
CA LEU A 259 4.83 0.69 5.78
C LEU A 259 5.22 -0.72 6.24
N ALA A 260 6.42 -1.14 5.87
CA ALA A 260 7.00 -2.37 6.39
C ALA A 260 7.16 -2.27 7.92
N GLY A 261 6.58 -3.24 8.64
CA GLY A 261 6.60 -3.24 10.11
C GLY A 261 5.41 -2.57 10.80
N GLU A 262 4.59 -1.81 10.07
CA GLU A 262 3.32 -1.31 10.61
C GLU A 262 2.23 -2.39 10.55
N GLN A 263 1.43 -2.46 11.60
CA GLN A 263 0.21 -3.25 11.57
C GLN A 263 -0.93 -2.38 11.00
N GLY A 264 -1.57 -2.85 9.91
CA GLY A 264 -2.65 -2.13 9.25
C GLY A 264 -2.19 -1.13 8.18
N PHE A 265 -3.04 -0.11 7.92
CA PHE A 265 -2.90 0.89 6.86
C PHE A 265 -3.19 2.28 7.42
N SER A 266 -2.20 2.83 8.14
CA SER A 266 -2.34 4.07 8.93
C SER A 266 -2.40 5.32 8.05
N HIS A 267 -1.74 5.29 6.89
CA HIS A 267 -1.65 6.45 6.02
C HIS A 267 -2.76 6.42 4.99
N LYS A 268 -3.52 7.50 4.90
CA LYS A 268 -4.66 7.61 3.98
C LYS A 268 -4.31 8.49 2.80
N GLY A 269 -4.76 8.07 1.61
CA GLY A 269 -4.57 8.82 0.38
C GLY A 269 -5.71 8.58 -0.61
N ARG A 270 -5.50 9.04 -1.84
CA ARG A 270 -6.44 8.83 -2.94
C ARG A 270 -5.67 8.48 -4.21
N VAL A 271 -6.22 7.56 -5.00
CA VAL A 271 -5.75 7.33 -6.37
C VAL A 271 -6.04 8.58 -7.19
N ASP A 272 -5.01 9.12 -7.81
CA ASP A 272 -5.10 10.29 -8.68
C ASP A 272 -4.70 10.01 -10.13
N PHE A 273 -4.10 8.85 -10.36
CA PHE A 273 -3.68 8.46 -11.71
C PHE A 273 -3.67 6.94 -11.89
N VAL A 274 -4.14 6.49 -13.04
CA VAL A 274 -3.99 5.12 -13.52
C VAL A 274 -3.40 5.21 -14.93
N ASN A 275 -2.38 4.41 -15.22
CA ASN A 275 -1.73 4.42 -16.52
C ASN A 275 -2.75 4.06 -17.62
N ASN A 276 -2.56 4.59 -18.80
CA ASN A 276 -3.41 4.36 -19.97
C ASN A 276 -3.02 3.09 -20.75
N ARG A 277 -1.98 2.37 -20.30
CA ARG A 277 -1.45 1.18 -20.96
C ARG A 277 -1.10 0.11 -19.94
N VAL A 278 -1.51 -1.12 -20.24
CA VAL A 278 -1.07 -2.33 -19.52
C VAL A 278 0.34 -2.67 -20.00
N ASP A 279 1.21 -3.01 -19.07
CA ASP A 279 2.53 -3.58 -19.38
C ASP A 279 2.34 -5.03 -19.86
N ALA A 280 2.61 -5.27 -21.14
CA ALA A 280 2.42 -6.58 -21.76
C ALA A 280 3.38 -7.66 -21.23
N ALA A 281 4.51 -7.27 -20.64
CA ALA A 281 5.48 -8.22 -20.10
C ALA A 281 5.03 -8.79 -18.74
N THR A 282 4.35 -7.99 -17.94
CA THR A 282 3.91 -8.34 -16.57
C THR A 282 2.41 -8.57 -16.45
N GLY A 283 1.59 -8.15 -17.44
CA GLY A 283 0.14 -8.18 -17.36
C GLY A 283 -0.42 -7.24 -16.29
N THR A 284 0.32 -6.17 -15.94
CA THR A 284 -0.09 -5.24 -14.89
C THR A 284 -0.29 -3.83 -15.43
N ILE A 285 -1.09 -3.05 -14.72
CA ILE A 285 -1.27 -1.62 -14.96
C ILE A 285 -0.83 -0.83 -13.73
N ARG A 286 -0.03 0.21 -13.96
CA ARG A 286 0.47 1.06 -12.88
C ARG A 286 -0.56 2.09 -12.48
N ALA A 287 -0.81 2.17 -11.19
CA ALA A 287 -1.61 3.20 -10.56
C ALA A 287 -0.76 4.03 -9.59
N ARG A 288 -1.23 5.23 -9.32
CA ARG A 288 -0.59 6.17 -8.40
C ARG A 288 -1.63 6.71 -7.43
N ALA A 289 -1.22 6.82 -6.18
CA ALA A 289 -1.98 7.51 -5.15
C ALA A 289 -1.15 8.62 -4.53
N THR A 290 -1.81 9.73 -4.19
CA THR A 290 -1.20 10.87 -3.50
C THR A 290 -1.56 10.83 -2.03
N LEU A 291 -0.54 11.00 -1.18
CA LEU A 291 -0.64 11.01 0.27
C LEU A 291 0.00 12.29 0.84
N ALA A 292 -0.61 12.84 1.88
CA ALA A 292 0.03 13.89 2.68
C ALA A 292 1.12 13.27 3.56
N ASN A 293 2.23 13.99 3.73
CA ASN A 293 3.40 13.55 4.49
C ASN A 293 3.99 14.69 5.34
N PRO A 294 3.18 15.38 6.17
CA PRO A 294 3.65 16.54 6.92
C PRO A 294 4.77 16.19 7.90
N ASP A 295 4.77 14.97 8.44
CA ASP A 295 5.75 14.50 9.42
C ASP A 295 7.00 13.89 8.78
N GLY A 296 7.05 13.80 7.43
CA GLY A 296 8.18 13.23 6.69
C GLY A 296 8.46 11.74 6.94
N GLN A 297 7.48 10.99 7.46
CA GLN A 297 7.62 9.55 7.75
C GLN A 297 7.66 8.72 6.47
N LEU A 298 6.94 9.16 5.44
CA LEU A 298 6.89 8.50 4.13
C LEU A 298 8.10 8.92 3.31
N THR A 299 9.25 8.30 3.55
CA THR A 299 10.48 8.59 2.80
C THR A 299 10.40 7.98 1.39
N PRO A 300 10.70 8.76 0.32
CA PRO A 300 10.78 8.23 -1.03
C PRO A 300 11.77 7.06 -1.13
N GLY A 301 11.37 6.02 -1.86
CA GLY A 301 12.10 4.77 -2.02
C GLY A 301 11.65 3.64 -1.11
N LEU A 302 10.88 3.93 -0.04
CA LEU A 302 10.36 2.89 0.85
C LEU A 302 9.33 2.00 0.14
N TYR A 303 9.34 0.73 0.52
CA TYR A 303 8.29 -0.23 0.18
C TYR A 303 7.03 0.08 0.98
N ALA A 304 5.87 -0.02 0.32
CA ALA A 304 4.57 0.24 0.92
C ALA A 304 3.57 -0.85 0.52
N ARG A 305 2.72 -1.25 1.46
CA ARG A 305 1.52 -2.02 1.17
C ARG A 305 0.39 -1.04 0.90
N VAL A 306 -0.30 -1.23 -0.20
CA VAL A 306 -1.40 -0.35 -0.63
C VAL A 306 -2.69 -1.15 -0.56
N ARG A 307 -3.66 -0.65 0.19
CA ARG A 307 -5.00 -1.22 0.29
C ARG A 307 -5.98 -0.33 -0.46
N LEU A 308 -6.48 -0.85 -1.57
CA LEU A 308 -7.39 -0.14 -2.45
C LEU A 308 -8.82 -0.61 -2.22
N GLN A 309 -9.76 0.33 -2.17
CA GLN A 309 -11.18 -0.01 -2.13
C GLN A 309 -11.58 -0.71 -3.43
N GLY A 310 -11.88 -2.00 -3.34
CA GLY A 310 -12.18 -2.87 -4.46
C GLY A 310 -13.66 -2.90 -4.85
N SER A 311 -14.58 -2.46 -3.95
CA SER A 311 -16.02 -2.42 -4.23
C SER A 311 -16.69 -1.25 -3.54
N GLY A 312 -17.90 -0.90 -3.98
CA GLY A 312 -18.84 -0.16 -3.15
C GLY A 312 -19.30 -0.98 -1.94
N SER A 313 -20.13 -0.39 -1.08
CA SER A 313 -20.81 -1.14 -0.02
C SER A 313 -21.87 -2.05 -0.62
N PHE A 314 -21.84 -3.32 -0.26
CA PHE A 314 -22.86 -4.29 -0.66
C PHE A 314 -23.20 -5.22 0.51
N SER A 315 -24.46 -5.66 0.55
CA SER A 315 -24.93 -6.59 1.57
C SER A 315 -24.40 -7.99 1.29
N ALA A 316 -23.68 -8.57 2.25
CA ALA A 316 -23.08 -9.90 2.11
C ALA A 316 -23.50 -10.83 3.24
N MET A 317 -23.73 -12.08 2.88
CA MET A 317 -23.91 -13.17 3.83
C MET A 317 -22.55 -13.69 4.27
N LEU A 318 -22.32 -13.74 5.57
CA LEU A 318 -21.05 -14.07 6.20
C LEU A 318 -21.20 -15.29 7.10
N ILE A 319 -20.26 -16.24 6.98
CA ILE A 319 -20.20 -17.44 7.84
C ILE A 319 -18.76 -17.65 8.33
N ASP A 320 -18.62 -18.42 9.41
CA ASP A 320 -17.29 -18.88 9.86
C ASP A 320 -16.68 -19.82 8.79
N ASP A 321 -15.44 -19.57 8.41
CA ASP A 321 -14.70 -20.37 7.44
C ASP A 321 -14.59 -21.85 7.88
N LYS A 322 -14.62 -22.12 9.20
CA LYS A 322 -14.60 -23.48 9.76
C LYS A 322 -15.86 -24.28 9.43
N ALA A 323 -16.98 -23.61 9.17
CA ALA A 323 -18.24 -24.27 8.81
C ALA A 323 -18.23 -24.87 7.41
N VAL A 324 -17.26 -24.48 6.57
CA VAL A 324 -17.18 -24.89 5.18
C VAL A 324 -16.52 -26.23 5.05
N LEU A 325 -17.25 -27.18 4.46
CA LEU A 325 -16.78 -28.50 4.13
C LEU A 325 -16.49 -28.61 2.63
N THR A 326 -15.60 -29.52 2.29
CA THR A 326 -15.21 -29.76 0.88
C THR A 326 -15.46 -31.23 0.53
N ASP A 327 -16.16 -31.43 -0.58
CA ASP A 327 -16.38 -32.74 -1.17
C ASP A 327 -15.91 -32.67 -2.63
N GLN A 328 -14.74 -33.24 -2.88
CA GLN A 328 -14.01 -33.11 -4.14
C GLN A 328 -13.84 -31.62 -4.53
N SER A 329 -14.57 -31.13 -5.55
CA SER A 329 -14.52 -29.73 -6.01
C SER A 329 -15.65 -28.86 -5.44
N ARG A 330 -16.63 -29.44 -4.73
CA ARG A 330 -17.80 -28.72 -4.22
C ARG A 330 -17.58 -28.26 -2.78
N LYS A 331 -17.99 -27.03 -2.52
CA LYS A 331 -18.04 -26.47 -1.18
C LYS A 331 -19.46 -26.52 -0.67
N TYR A 332 -19.64 -26.99 0.56
CA TYR A 332 -20.95 -27.13 1.15
C TYR A 332 -20.91 -26.84 2.65
N VAL A 333 -22.06 -26.59 3.21
CA VAL A 333 -22.30 -26.45 4.65
C VAL A 333 -23.47 -27.31 5.07
N TYR A 334 -23.59 -27.60 6.38
CA TYR A 334 -24.81 -28.15 6.94
C TYR A 334 -25.65 -27.02 7.53
N VAL A 335 -26.89 -26.93 7.10
CA VAL A 335 -27.90 -26.01 7.60
C VAL A 335 -28.91 -26.79 8.45
N VAL A 336 -29.24 -26.29 9.63
CA VAL A 336 -30.26 -26.91 10.49
C VAL A 336 -31.63 -26.35 10.09
N ASP A 337 -32.53 -27.25 9.66
CA ASP A 337 -33.90 -26.90 9.31
C ASP A 337 -34.78 -26.66 10.58
N GLU A 338 -36.05 -26.29 10.35
CA GLU A 338 -37.03 -26.03 11.45
C GLU A 338 -37.34 -27.26 12.26
N GLN A 339 -37.16 -28.45 11.69
CA GLN A 339 -37.41 -29.75 12.33
C GLN A 339 -36.16 -30.27 13.07
N GLY A 340 -35.05 -29.56 13.03
CA GLY A 340 -33.80 -29.95 13.69
C GLY A 340 -32.97 -30.97 12.92
N HIS A 341 -33.15 -31.07 11.61
CA HIS A 341 -32.35 -31.94 10.74
C HIS A 341 -31.22 -31.15 10.06
N ALA A 342 -30.07 -31.79 9.94
CA ALA A 342 -28.92 -31.23 9.25
C ALA A 342 -29.02 -31.48 7.74
N GLN A 343 -29.33 -30.44 6.95
CA GLN A 343 -29.43 -30.47 5.52
C GLN A 343 -28.12 -30.01 4.86
N ARG A 344 -27.60 -30.81 3.94
CA ARG A 344 -26.46 -30.39 3.11
C ARG A 344 -26.91 -29.33 2.11
N ARG A 345 -26.16 -28.23 2.05
CA ARG A 345 -26.41 -27.18 1.07
C ARG A 345 -25.10 -26.77 0.41
N ASP A 346 -25.03 -26.96 -0.92
CA ASP A 346 -23.88 -26.55 -1.70
C ASP A 346 -23.84 -25.02 -1.78
N ILE A 347 -22.66 -24.44 -1.64
CA ILE A 347 -22.47 -22.99 -1.58
C ILE A 347 -21.38 -22.53 -2.53
N THR A 348 -21.51 -21.28 -2.99
CA THR A 348 -20.45 -20.58 -3.72
C THR A 348 -19.78 -19.59 -2.77
N LEU A 349 -18.46 -19.75 -2.60
CA LEU A 349 -17.70 -18.94 -1.68
C LEU A 349 -17.13 -17.69 -2.37
N GLY A 350 -17.15 -16.57 -1.64
CA GLY A 350 -16.39 -15.38 -1.95
C GLY A 350 -15.09 -15.28 -1.13
N ARG A 351 -14.54 -14.06 -1.06
CA ARG A 351 -13.36 -13.74 -0.26
C ARG A 351 -13.69 -13.72 1.24
N LYS A 352 -12.65 -13.64 2.07
CA LYS A 352 -12.82 -13.35 3.49
C LYS A 352 -13.05 -11.85 3.70
N ALA A 353 -13.91 -11.51 4.64
CA ALA A 353 -14.16 -10.15 5.07
C ALA A 353 -14.47 -10.14 6.58
N GLN A 354 -13.88 -9.23 7.32
CA GLN A 354 -14.08 -9.10 8.78
C GLN A 354 -13.91 -10.43 9.53
N GLY A 355 -12.91 -11.24 9.16
CA GLY A 355 -12.64 -12.54 9.77
C GLY A 355 -13.59 -13.66 9.39
N LEU A 356 -14.65 -13.39 8.63
CA LEU A 356 -15.64 -14.34 8.15
C LEU A 356 -15.50 -14.61 6.64
N ARG A 357 -16.15 -15.65 6.14
CA ARG A 357 -16.21 -16.01 4.72
C ARG A 357 -17.50 -15.48 4.10
N ILE A 358 -17.37 -14.75 2.98
CA ILE A 358 -18.51 -14.34 2.18
C ILE A 358 -19.09 -15.56 1.47
N VAL A 359 -20.43 -15.70 1.48
CA VAL A 359 -21.17 -16.65 0.68
C VAL A 359 -21.93 -15.89 -0.40
N GLN A 360 -21.61 -16.19 -1.67
CA GLN A 360 -22.20 -15.52 -2.83
C GLN A 360 -23.53 -16.15 -3.23
N ALA A 361 -23.69 -17.47 -3.03
CA ALA A 361 -24.90 -18.21 -3.36
C ALA A 361 -25.02 -19.47 -2.51
N GLY A 362 -26.26 -19.96 -2.30
CA GLY A 362 -26.55 -21.21 -1.63
C GLY A 362 -27.05 -21.06 -0.21
N LEU A 363 -27.06 -19.87 0.39
CA LEU A 363 -27.64 -19.59 1.70
C LEU A 363 -28.68 -18.46 1.61
N ASN A 364 -29.56 -18.43 2.60
CA ASN A 364 -30.53 -17.36 2.81
C ASN A 364 -30.26 -16.63 4.13
N ALA A 365 -30.71 -15.38 4.21
CA ALA A 365 -30.71 -14.65 5.46
C ALA A 365 -31.56 -15.40 6.51
N GLY A 366 -30.99 -15.67 7.68
CA GLY A 366 -31.67 -16.41 8.76
C GLY A 366 -31.35 -17.90 8.83
N ASP A 367 -30.72 -18.50 7.80
CA ASP A 367 -30.27 -19.89 7.87
C ASP A 367 -29.33 -20.11 9.08
N ARG A 368 -29.48 -21.26 9.75
CA ARG A 368 -28.60 -21.68 10.87
C ARG A 368 -27.59 -22.68 10.37
N VAL A 369 -26.32 -22.26 10.30
CA VAL A 369 -25.21 -23.08 9.78
C VAL A 369 -24.49 -23.75 10.93
N ILE A 370 -24.19 -25.05 10.81
CA ILE A 370 -23.40 -25.79 11.80
C ILE A 370 -21.94 -25.31 11.72
N VAL A 371 -21.45 -24.72 12.79
CA VAL A 371 -20.07 -24.19 12.90
C VAL A 371 -19.14 -25.11 13.69
N ASN A 372 -19.70 -26.00 14.52
CA ASN A 372 -18.93 -26.98 15.25
C ASN A 372 -19.69 -28.31 15.36
N GLY A 373 -18.97 -29.43 15.36
CA GLY A 373 -19.56 -30.77 15.44
C GLY A 373 -20.04 -31.35 14.12
N MET A 374 -19.72 -30.71 12.97
CA MET A 374 -20.14 -31.13 11.63
C MET A 374 -19.65 -32.54 11.27
N LEU A 375 -18.52 -33.01 11.83
CA LEU A 375 -18.02 -34.39 11.64
C LEU A 375 -18.91 -35.47 12.30
N LYS A 376 -19.87 -35.08 13.17
CA LYS A 376 -20.84 -35.99 13.76
C LYS A 376 -22.08 -36.17 12.89
N VAL A 377 -22.19 -35.42 11.79
CA VAL A 377 -23.28 -35.53 10.82
C VAL A 377 -22.81 -36.46 9.70
N PHE A 378 -23.22 -37.72 9.77
CA PHE A 378 -22.77 -38.76 8.84
C PHE A 378 -23.56 -38.78 7.52
N MET A 379 -24.79 -38.27 7.55
CA MET A 379 -25.62 -38.21 6.34
C MET A 379 -26.51 -36.97 6.35
N PRO A 380 -26.84 -36.43 5.16
CA PRO A 380 -27.83 -35.36 5.05
C PRO A 380 -29.20 -35.79 5.57
N GLY A 381 -29.94 -34.89 6.22
CA GLY A 381 -31.24 -35.18 6.80
C GLY A 381 -31.22 -35.84 8.19
N MET A 382 -30.04 -36.01 8.78
CA MET A 382 -29.90 -36.58 10.14
C MET A 382 -30.41 -35.61 11.19
N PRO A 383 -31.20 -36.09 12.20
CA PRO A 383 -31.61 -35.26 13.32
C PRO A 383 -30.40 -34.87 14.17
N VAL A 384 -30.30 -33.59 14.57
CA VAL A 384 -29.22 -33.04 15.38
C VAL A 384 -29.77 -32.22 16.54
N ASN A 385 -29.08 -32.24 17.66
CA ASN A 385 -29.36 -31.33 18.79
C ASN A 385 -28.48 -30.09 18.62
N ALA A 386 -29.06 -29.05 18.00
CA ALA A 386 -28.33 -27.81 17.65
C ALA A 386 -28.42 -26.79 18.80
N GLU A 387 -27.27 -26.53 19.41
CA GLU A 387 -27.09 -25.42 20.34
C GLU A 387 -26.82 -24.15 19.56
N THR A 388 -27.59 -23.09 19.82
CA THR A 388 -27.41 -21.81 19.13
C THR A 388 -26.20 -21.08 19.72
N VAL A 389 -25.23 -20.77 18.86
CA VAL A 389 -24.04 -19.97 19.19
C VAL A 389 -23.96 -18.73 18.28
N GLN A 390 -23.21 -17.72 18.75
CA GLN A 390 -22.93 -16.57 17.87
C GLN A 390 -21.93 -16.96 16.80
N MET A 391 -22.12 -16.41 15.59
CA MET A 391 -21.15 -16.54 14.51
C MET A 391 -19.87 -15.80 14.93
N ALA A 392 -18.84 -16.55 15.32
CA ALA A 392 -17.58 -15.99 15.77
C ALA A 392 -16.74 -15.61 14.55
N ALA A 393 -16.36 -14.33 14.46
CA ALA A 393 -15.32 -13.91 13.55
C ALA A 393 -13.96 -14.34 14.11
N ALA A 394 -13.10 -14.95 13.31
CA ALA A 394 -11.68 -15.02 13.65
C ALA A 394 -11.15 -13.58 13.74
N PRO A 395 -10.24 -13.25 14.70
CA PRO A 395 -9.68 -11.92 14.80
C PRO A 395 -9.09 -11.53 13.42
N SER A 396 -9.58 -10.41 12.89
CA SER A 396 -9.04 -9.84 11.64
C SER A 396 -7.72 -9.16 11.96
N PRO A 397 -6.73 -9.21 11.06
CA PRO A 397 -5.52 -8.39 11.22
C PRO A 397 -5.81 -6.89 11.29
N ASP A 398 -7.00 -6.47 10.89
CA ASP A 398 -7.48 -5.08 10.92
C ASP A 398 -8.28 -4.74 12.20
N ASP A 399 -8.62 -5.71 13.02
CA ASP A 399 -9.20 -5.43 14.34
C ASP A 399 -8.06 -4.87 15.22
N PRO A 400 -8.27 -3.72 15.90
CA PRO A 400 -7.29 -3.27 16.88
C PRO A 400 -7.08 -4.44 17.85
N VAL A 401 -5.87 -4.96 17.88
CA VAL A 401 -5.48 -6.02 18.80
C VAL A 401 -5.87 -5.50 20.18
N ALA A 402 -6.90 -6.09 20.77
CA ALA A 402 -7.18 -5.90 22.19
C ALA A 402 -5.89 -6.32 22.88
N VAL A 403 -5.15 -5.33 23.37
CA VAL A 403 -3.95 -5.56 24.18
C VAL A 403 -4.44 -6.37 25.35
N ILE A 404 -4.28 -7.70 25.26
CA ILE A 404 -4.45 -8.57 26.40
C ILE A 404 -3.35 -8.12 27.37
N PRO A 405 -3.71 -7.52 28.52
CA PRO A 405 -2.68 -7.15 29.48
C PRO A 405 -1.88 -8.43 29.79
N PRO A 406 -0.55 -8.37 29.86
CA PRO A 406 0.26 -9.54 30.16
C PRO A 406 -0.29 -10.17 31.42
N SER A 407 -0.62 -11.46 31.37
CA SER A 407 -1.02 -12.23 32.54
C SER A 407 0.04 -12.00 33.62
N PRO A 408 -0.35 -11.65 34.85
CA PRO A 408 0.63 -11.41 35.91
C PRO A 408 1.49 -12.66 36.05
N SER A 409 2.80 -12.45 35.96
CA SER A 409 3.80 -13.51 36.11
C SER A 409 3.58 -14.24 37.44
N PRO A 410 3.73 -15.58 37.49
CA PRO A 410 3.51 -16.37 38.74
C PRO A 410 4.37 -15.90 39.91
N ALA A 411 5.41 -15.12 39.69
CA ALA A 411 6.28 -14.54 40.72
C ALA A 411 5.63 -13.39 41.53
N ALA A 412 4.54 -12.77 41.05
CA ALA A 412 3.86 -11.68 41.76
C ALA A 412 2.75 -12.16 42.72
N GLN A 413 2.40 -13.46 42.74
CA GLN A 413 1.42 -14.03 43.63
C GLN A 413 2.01 -14.60 44.94
N ALA A 414 3.34 -14.66 45.07
CA ALA A 414 4.01 -15.20 46.28
C ALA A 414 4.25 -14.13 47.37
N GLU A 415 3.95 -12.86 47.14
CA GLU A 415 4.28 -11.76 48.06
C GLU A 415 3.08 -11.20 48.88
N GLN A 416 1.89 -11.84 48.79
CA GLN A 416 0.69 -11.40 49.54
C GLN A 416 0.20 -12.34 50.66
N THR A 417 0.99 -13.34 51.06
CA THR A 417 0.68 -14.08 52.27
C THR A 417 1.82 -13.93 53.27
N GLY A 418 1.78 -12.86 54.03
CA GLY A 418 2.59 -12.72 55.22
C GLY A 418 1.82 -13.22 56.42
N PRO A 419 2.47 -13.75 57.46
CA PRO A 419 1.91 -13.73 58.81
C PRO A 419 2.67 -12.79 59.73
N ALA A 420 1.89 -12.24 60.64
CA ALA A 420 2.24 -11.29 61.65
C ALA A 420 3.15 -11.83 62.76
N ALA A 421 3.70 -10.88 63.48
CA ALA A 421 4.09 -10.83 64.90
C ALA A 421 5.58 -10.89 65.25
N LYS A 422 6.05 -9.74 65.66
CA LYS A 422 6.90 -9.24 66.77
C LYS A 422 7.49 -10.26 67.77
N PRO A 423 8.44 -9.88 68.70
CA PRO A 423 9.23 -8.65 68.80
C PRO A 423 10.71 -8.85 69.26
N ASP A 424 11.42 -7.75 69.28
CA ASP A 424 12.48 -7.31 70.26
C ASP A 424 13.81 -8.08 70.43
N THR A 425 14.90 -7.45 70.28
CA THR A 425 15.83 -6.95 71.31
C THR A 425 17.21 -6.62 70.75
N GLN A 426 17.53 -5.39 70.92
CA GLN A 426 18.82 -4.84 71.38
C GLN A 426 20.18 -5.18 70.72
N ARG A 427 20.77 -4.07 70.41
CA ARG A 427 22.14 -3.66 70.80
C ARG A 427 23.32 -4.02 69.89
N SER A 428 23.79 -2.99 69.38
CA SER A 428 25.07 -2.37 69.79
C SER A 428 26.22 -2.56 68.79
N GLN A 429 26.65 -1.43 68.43
CA GLN A 429 28.02 -0.95 68.46
C GLN A 429 28.87 -1.06 67.21
N ARG A 430 29.15 0.14 66.80
CA ARG A 430 30.49 0.71 66.53
C ARG A 430 31.18 0.29 65.23
N ALA A 431 31.26 1.29 64.47
CA ALA A 431 32.50 2.10 64.30
C ALA A 431 33.40 1.43 63.25
N SER A 432 33.87 2.02 62.29
CA SER A 432 34.69 3.17 62.18
C SER A 432 35.51 3.07 60.92
N LEU A 433 35.74 4.19 60.36
CA LEU A 433 36.93 4.67 59.67
C LEU A 433 37.28 4.07 58.29
N ALA A 434 37.23 4.93 57.38
CA ALA A 434 38.34 5.68 56.78
C ALA A 434 38.82 4.99 55.52
N ALA A 435 38.64 5.63 54.44
CA ALA A 435 39.46 6.66 53.83
C ALA A 435 40.50 6.07 52.89
N ILE A 436 40.64 6.79 51.83
CA ILE A 436 41.89 7.05 51.08
C ILE A 436 42.01 6.30 49.75
N GLN A 437 41.83 7.13 48.74
CA GLN A 437 42.69 7.33 47.56
C GLN A 437 43.00 6.15 46.65
N LYS A 438 42.55 6.19 45.47
CA LYS A 438 43.28 6.83 44.35
C LYS A 438 42.35 7.01 43.17
#